data_1987e330a72a6e94442fb01d9d7eba6a
#
_entry.id   1987e330a72a6e94442fb01d9d7eba6a
#
_cell.length_a   1.000
_cell.length_b   1.000
_cell.length_c   1.000
_cell.angle_alpha   90.00
_cell.angle_beta   90.00
_cell.angle_gamma   90.00
#
_symmetry.space_group_name_H-M   'P 1'
#
loop_
_entity.id
_entity.type
_entity.pdbx_description
1 polymer ?
#
loop_
_entity_poly.entity_id
_entity_poly.type
_entity_poly.pdbx_seq_one_letter_code
_entity_poly.pdbx_strand_id
1 'polypeptide(L)'
;MTTLEACREVDLQEPLAPLRDWFDLPAGVIYLDGNSLGPLPKATAAHVADVVQREWGQGLIRSWNDAGWIDLPQRLGDQFAPWIGARTGEVVFTDTTSVNLYKVLSAAIRLSQEEFADPAPRTKVISERSNFPTDLYIAESLCKQHNLELVLIEPEELPACLTPDVAVLLLSHVNYRTGHMHDMAQVTRDAHAQGILTVWDLCHAAGAVPVDLNGSNADYAVGCSYKYMNGGPGAPAFVWVNARHTDKFWQPLSGWFGHAEQFAFTSDYQPAAGIRRYMCGTQPMIALSALKCGLDVFTEAEKYGGMTALRRKSVALTDVFIELVEQRCAGYGLGLATPRDIFARGSQVCLTRDEGAGVDGVGSGAYAIMQALIARGVIGDFRKGDGGNGPHKDILRFGFTPLYTRFEDVWNAVEHLRQVLESEEWKKPEFNRINAVT
;
A
#
# COMPACT_ATOMS: atom_id res chain seq x y z
N MET A 1 -19.24 9.77 24.88
CA MET A 1 -19.04 8.30 24.73
C MET A 1 -19.77 7.84 23.48
N THR A 2 -19.05 7.30 22.51
CA THR A 2 -19.62 6.83 21.24
C THR A 2 -20.45 5.57 21.49
N THR A 3 -21.74 5.58 21.12
CA THR A 3 -22.65 4.43 21.27
C THR A 3 -22.90 3.76 19.91
N LEU A 4 -23.44 2.53 19.93
CA LEU A 4 -23.83 1.81 18.70
C LEU A 4 -24.90 2.59 17.93
N GLU A 5 -25.86 3.15 18.64
CA GLU A 5 -26.93 3.96 18.04
C GLU A 5 -26.38 5.18 17.32
N ALA A 6 -25.43 5.89 17.95
CA ALA A 6 -24.77 7.04 17.32
C ALA A 6 -23.98 6.61 16.07
N CYS A 7 -23.29 5.48 16.09
CA CYS A 7 -22.61 4.94 14.91
C CYS A 7 -23.60 4.65 13.76
N ARG A 8 -24.75 4.04 14.06
CA ARG A 8 -25.80 3.76 13.07
C ARG A 8 -26.42 5.04 12.50
N GLU A 9 -26.62 6.07 13.33
CA GLU A 9 -27.12 7.36 12.86
C GLU A 9 -26.13 8.03 11.89
N VAL A 10 -24.82 7.95 12.17
CA VAL A 10 -23.79 8.45 11.25
C VAL A 10 -23.80 7.67 9.94
N ASP A 11 -23.90 6.31 10.00
CA ASP A 11 -23.94 5.48 8.81
C ASP A 11 -25.15 5.78 7.90
N LEU A 12 -26.30 6.12 8.47
CA LEU A 12 -27.49 6.53 7.71
C LEU A 12 -27.33 7.86 6.95
N GLN A 13 -26.43 8.71 7.42
CA GLN A 13 -26.15 10.03 6.83
C GLN A 13 -24.85 10.06 6.02
N GLU A 14 -24.11 8.95 5.97
CA GLU A 14 -22.79 8.88 5.31
C GLU A 14 -22.92 8.92 3.78
N PRO A 15 -22.43 9.97 3.12
CA PRO A 15 -22.54 10.10 1.66
C PRO A 15 -21.87 8.95 0.88
N LEU A 16 -20.84 8.30 1.45
CA LEU A 16 -20.13 7.19 0.83
C LEU A 16 -20.82 5.84 1.04
N ALA A 17 -21.94 5.78 1.79
CA ALA A 17 -22.64 4.52 2.10
C ALA A 17 -22.97 3.67 0.85
N PRO A 18 -23.41 4.26 -0.30
CA PRO A 18 -23.72 3.48 -1.50
C PRO A 18 -22.52 2.72 -2.10
N LEU A 19 -21.28 3.15 -1.82
CA LEU A 19 -20.08 2.48 -2.35
C LEU A 19 -19.88 1.08 -1.77
N ARG A 20 -20.40 0.80 -0.56
CA ARG A 20 -20.35 -0.54 0.02
C ARG A 20 -21.05 -1.57 -0.86
N ASP A 21 -22.11 -1.18 -1.57
CA ASP A 21 -22.87 -2.08 -2.45
C ASP A 21 -22.11 -2.49 -3.72
N TRP A 22 -20.97 -1.87 -3.98
CA TRP A 22 -20.08 -2.28 -5.06
C TRP A 22 -19.24 -3.53 -4.72
N PHE A 23 -19.22 -3.94 -3.44
CA PHE A 23 -18.42 -5.06 -2.96
C PHE A 23 -19.29 -6.27 -2.60
N ASP A 24 -18.72 -7.47 -2.80
CA ASP A 24 -19.27 -8.73 -2.34
C ASP A 24 -18.61 -9.10 -1.00
N LEU A 25 -19.19 -8.59 0.07
CA LEU A 25 -18.70 -8.83 1.44
C LEU A 25 -19.47 -10.00 2.05
N PRO A 26 -18.79 -11.03 2.60
CA PRO A 26 -19.44 -12.15 3.25
C PRO A 26 -20.33 -11.71 4.40
N ALA A 27 -21.51 -12.33 4.52
CA ALA A 27 -22.44 -12.03 5.61
C ALA A 27 -21.82 -12.35 6.98
N GLY A 28 -22.00 -11.48 7.95
CA GLY A 28 -21.48 -11.64 9.31
C GLY A 28 -19.98 -11.35 9.47
N VAL A 29 -19.31 -10.89 8.40
CA VAL A 29 -17.89 -10.52 8.44
C VAL A 29 -17.75 -9.01 8.60
N ILE A 30 -16.93 -8.59 9.55
CA ILE A 30 -16.41 -7.23 9.69
C ILE A 30 -14.97 -7.26 9.15
N TYR A 31 -14.79 -6.71 7.94
CA TYR A 31 -13.52 -6.79 7.22
C TYR A 31 -12.67 -5.54 7.45
N LEU A 32 -11.65 -5.65 8.28
CA LEU A 32 -10.70 -4.59 8.65
C LEU A 32 -9.26 -4.95 8.22
N ASP A 33 -9.11 -5.65 7.09
CA ASP A 33 -7.81 -6.02 6.53
C ASP A 33 -7.66 -5.66 5.04
N GLY A 34 -8.36 -4.64 4.58
CA GLY A 34 -8.22 -4.10 3.22
C GLY A 34 -6.83 -3.53 2.93
N ASN A 35 -6.02 -3.30 3.95
CA ASN A 35 -4.61 -2.95 3.86
C ASN A 35 -3.68 -4.16 3.64
N SER A 36 -4.20 -5.38 3.64
CA SER A 36 -3.51 -6.60 3.20
C SER A 36 -4.06 -7.13 1.89
N LEU A 37 -5.40 -7.19 1.75
CA LEU A 37 -6.09 -7.56 0.51
C LEU A 37 -7.43 -6.81 0.44
N GLY A 38 -7.70 -6.13 -0.66
CA GLY A 38 -9.01 -5.51 -0.90
C GLY A 38 -10.09 -6.58 -1.14
N PRO A 39 -11.35 -6.34 -0.70
CA PRO A 39 -12.47 -7.26 -0.95
C PRO A 39 -12.87 -7.27 -2.42
N LEU A 40 -13.63 -8.30 -2.81
CA LEU A 40 -14.06 -8.52 -4.18
C LEU A 40 -15.09 -7.45 -4.64
N PRO A 41 -14.76 -6.63 -5.68
CA PRO A 41 -15.78 -5.83 -6.34
C PRO A 41 -16.78 -6.74 -7.08
N LYS A 42 -18.09 -6.50 -6.94
CA LYS A 42 -19.14 -7.36 -7.50
C LYS A 42 -19.04 -7.61 -9.00
N ALA A 43 -18.58 -6.61 -9.75
CA ALA A 43 -18.44 -6.71 -11.19
C ALA A 43 -17.31 -7.66 -11.64
N THR A 44 -16.35 -7.96 -10.78
CA THR A 44 -15.09 -8.63 -11.15
C THR A 44 -15.33 -10.03 -11.70
N ALA A 45 -16.14 -10.84 -11.05
CA ALA A 45 -16.36 -12.23 -11.47
C ALA A 45 -16.95 -12.32 -12.89
N ALA A 46 -17.98 -11.52 -13.19
CA ALA A 46 -18.62 -11.48 -14.50
C ALA A 46 -17.67 -10.90 -15.56
N HIS A 47 -16.93 -9.83 -15.23
CA HIS A 47 -16.00 -9.21 -16.16
C HIS A 47 -14.84 -10.15 -16.52
N VAL A 48 -14.21 -10.79 -15.53
CA VAL A 48 -13.14 -11.77 -15.77
C VAL A 48 -13.65 -12.98 -16.57
N ALA A 49 -14.89 -13.46 -16.30
CA ALA A 49 -15.49 -14.53 -17.09
C ALA A 49 -15.66 -14.13 -18.57
N ASP A 50 -16.10 -12.89 -18.84
CA ASP A 50 -16.21 -12.37 -20.21
C ASP A 50 -14.84 -12.28 -20.89
N VAL A 51 -13.82 -11.76 -20.20
CA VAL A 51 -12.43 -11.73 -20.70
C VAL A 51 -11.94 -13.13 -21.10
N VAL A 52 -12.20 -14.13 -20.26
CA VAL A 52 -11.76 -15.51 -20.54
C VAL A 52 -12.57 -16.14 -21.69
N GLN A 53 -13.90 -15.98 -21.69
CA GLN A 53 -14.76 -16.69 -22.64
C GLN A 53 -14.82 -16.00 -24.01
N ARG A 54 -14.98 -14.69 -24.04
CA ARG A 54 -15.16 -13.91 -25.25
C ARG A 54 -13.84 -13.39 -25.80
N GLU A 55 -13.11 -12.60 -24.98
CA GLU A 55 -11.91 -11.94 -25.48
C GLU A 55 -10.83 -12.98 -25.78
N TRP A 56 -10.49 -13.82 -24.81
CA TRP A 56 -9.50 -14.87 -25.04
C TRP A 56 -10.07 -16.04 -25.85
N GLY A 57 -11.19 -16.63 -25.42
CA GLY A 57 -11.71 -17.86 -26.03
C GLY A 57 -12.16 -17.71 -27.48
N GLN A 58 -12.71 -16.56 -27.87
CA GLN A 58 -13.21 -16.29 -29.22
C GLN A 58 -12.34 -15.28 -29.99
N GLY A 59 -11.84 -14.23 -29.32
CA GLY A 59 -11.00 -13.21 -29.91
C GLY A 59 -9.59 -13.70 -30.24
N LEU A 60 -9.05 -14.59 -29.39
CA LEU A 60 -7.68 -15.14 -29.51
C LEU A 60 -6.64 -14.00 -29.63
N ILE A 61 -5.68 -14.11 -30.55
CA ILE A 61 -4.63 -13.11 -30.74
C ILE A 61 -5.16 -11.72 -31.14
N ARG A 62 -6.31 -11.66 -31.79
CA ARG A 62 -6.93 -10.40 -32.20
C ARG A 62 -7.31 -9.50 -31.03
N SER A 63 -7.54 -10.05 -29.86
CA SER A 63 -7.92 -9.29 -28.65
C SER A 63 -6.84 -8.32 -28.16
N TRP A 64 -5.61 -8.47 -28.61
CA TRP A 64 -4.60 -7.43 -28.40
C TRP A 64 -5.06 -6.09 -28.96
N ASN A 65 -5.71 -6.07 -30.13
CA ASN A 65 -6.28 -4.88 -30.73
C ASN A 65 -7.78 -4.73 -30.39
N ASP A 66 -8.60 -5.75 -30.66
CA ASP A 66 -10.06 -5.65 -30.64
C ASP A 66 -10.61 -5.43 -29.22
N ALA A 67 -9.97 -5.99 -28.18
CA ALA A 67 -10.28 -5.78 -26.77
C ALA A 67 -9.38 -4.71 -26.12
N GLY A 68 -8.40 -4.19 -26.85
CA GLY A 68 -7.48 -3.14 -26.38
C GLY A 68 -6.51 -3.59 -25.29
N TRP A 69 -6.11 -4.86 -25.30
CA TRP A 69 -5.16 -5.40 -24.31
C TRP A 69 -3.81 -4.71 -24.39
N ILE A 70 -3.40 -4.30 -25.58
CA ILE A 70 -2.09 -3.66 -25.81
C ILE A 70 -1.91 -2.38 -24.97
N ASP A 71 -2.96 -1.62 -24.78
CA ASP A 71 -2.94 -0.34 -24.05
C ASP A 71 -3.56 -0.42 -22.65
N LEU A 72 -4.08 -1.59 -22.25
CA LEU A 72 -4.74 -1.76 -20.96
C LEU A 72 -3.89 -1.33 -19.76
N PRO A 73 -2.59 -1.67 -19.66
CA PRO A 73 -1.73 -1.23 -18.57
C PRO A 73 -1.66 0.30 -18.43
N GLN A 74 -1.54 1.01 -19.56
CA GLN A 74 -1.47 2.47 -19.59
C GLN A 74 -2.83 3.10 -19.30
N ARG A 75 -3.92 2.59 -19.89
CA ARG A 75 -5.27 3.11 -19.65
C ARG A 75 -5.67 3.04 -18.18
N LEU A 76 -5.33 1.94 -17.50
CA LEU A 76 -5.56 1.81 -16.06
C LEU A 76 -4.68 2.77 -15.26
N GLY A 77 -3.43 2.98 -15.69
CA GLY A 77 -2.55 4.00 -15.14
C GLY A 77 -3.14 5.39 -15.25
N ASP A 78 -3.65 5.75 -16.43
CA ASP A 78 -4.28 7.04 -16.69
C ASP A 78 -5.57 7.24 -15.86
N GLN A 79 -6.38 6.18 -15.70
CA GLN A 79 -7.56 6.19 -14.84
C GLN A 79 -7.21 6.45 -13.37
N PHE A 80 -6.10 5.90 -12.90
CA PHE A 80 -5.69 6.02 -11.50
C PHE A 80 -4.80 7.24 -11.21
N ALA A 81 -4.13 7.79 -12.21
CA ALA A 81 -3.17 8.88 -12.05
C ALA A 81 -3.68 10.07 -11.19
N PRO A 82 -4.93 10.57 -11.36
CA PRO A 82 -5.43 11.69 -10.55
C PRO A 82 -5.48 11.37 -9.04
N TRP A 83 -5.68 10.09 -8.67
CA TRP A 83 -5.79 9.65 -7.27
C TRP A 83 -4.47 9.69 -6.49
N ILE A 84 -3.35 9.84 -7.21
CA ILE A 84 -2.00 9.97 -6.62
C ILE A 84 -1.31 11.28 -7.04
N GLY A 85 -2.08 12.28 -7.51
CA GLY A 85 -1.53 13.56 -7.95
C GLY A 85 -0.59 13.45 -9.15
N ALA A 86 -0.79 12.43 -9.99
CA ALA A 86 -0.08 12.23 -11.23
C ALA A 86 -0.92 12.70 -12.44
N ARG A 87 -0.28 12.85 -13.61
CA ARG A 87 -0.93 13.22 -14.87
C ARG A 87 -1.13 11.99 -15.75
N THR A 88 -2.02 12.10 -16.72
CA THR A 88 -2.14 11.14 -17.81
C THR A 88 -0.78 10.89 -18.47
N GLY A 89 -0.43 9.63 -18.70
CA GLY A 89 0.85 9.22 -19.28
C GLY A 89 2.02 9.07 -18.30
N GLU A 90 1.81 9.34 -17.01
CA GLU A 90 2.86 9.24 -15.98
C GLU A 90 2.80 7.95 -15.15
N VAL A 91 1.72 7.17 -15.26
CA VAL A 91 1.50 5.94 -14.48
C VAL A 91 1.28 4.74 -15.40
N VAL A 92 1.85 3.60 -15.08
CA VAL A 92 1.56 2.33 -15.76
C VAL A 92 1.42 1.20 -14.74
N PHE A 93 0.44 0.32 -14.95
CA PHE A 93 0.31 -0.91 -14.15
C PHE A 93 1.10 -2.04 -14.81
N THR A 94 2.09 -2.57 -14.10
CA THR A 94 3.01 -3.59 -14.60
C THR A 94 3.62 -4.37 -13.44
N ASP A 95 4.00 -5.60 -13.66
CA ASP A 95 4.77 -6.43 -12.73
C ASP A 95 4.28 -6.42 -11.28
N THR A 96 5.17 -6.72 -10.33
CA THR A 96 4.94 -6.63 -8.88
C THR A 96 5.63 -5.40 -8.29
N THR A 97 5.23 -4.98 -7.09
CA THR A 97 5.91 -3.89 -6.37
C THR A 97 7.40 -4.13 -6.24
N SER A 98 7.82 -5.35 -5.92
CA SER A 98 9.24 -5.72 -5.79
C SER A 98 10.02 -5.52 -7.09
N VAL A 99 9.47 -5.97 -8.23
CA VAL A 99 10.08 -5.79 -9.55
C VAL A 99 10.09 -4.31 -9.93
N ASN A 100 9.01 -3.60 -9.70
CA ASN A 100 8.92 -2.18 -9.99
C ASN A 100 9.88 -1.34 -9.13
N LEU A 101 10.01 -1.69 -7.85
CA LEU A 101 10.98 -1.05 -6.97
C LEU A 101 12.41 -1.28 -7.46
N TYR A 102 12.76 -2.51 -7.88
CA TYR A 102 14.05 -2.79 -8.49
C TYR A 102 14.33 -1.88 -9.70
N LYS A 103 13.34 -1.70 -10.57
CA LYS A 103 13.48 -0.84 -11.76
C LYS A 103 13.70 0.63 -11.40
N VAL A 104 12.84 1.20 -10.56
CA VAL A 104 12.92 2.64 -10.24
C VAL A 104 14.11 2.96 -9.36
N LEU A 105 14.46 2.09 -8.41
CA LEU A 105 15.62 2.30 -7.55
C LEU A 105 16.93 2.17 -8.33
N SER A 106 17.01 1.22 -9.28
CA SER A 106 18.14 1.14 -10.21
C SER A 106 18.29 2.42 -11.05
N ALA A 107 17.17 2.95 -11.56
CA ALA A 107 17.19 4.19 -12.33
C ALA A 107 17.61 5.39 -11.46
N ALA A 108 17.09 5.49 -10.23
CA ALA A 108 17.42 6.56 -9.29
C ALA A 108 18.90 6.53 -8.89
N ILE A 109 19.45 5.36 -8.57
CA ILE A 109 20.87 5.20 -8.23
C ILE A 109 21.75 5.65 -9.40
N ARG A 110 21.47 5.18 -10.61
CA ARG A 110 22.26 5.56 -11.79
C ARG A 110 22.17 7.05 -12.08
N LEU A 111 20.96 7.61 -12.06
CA LEU A 111 20.75 9.04 -12.27
C LEU A 111 21.51 9.87 -11.24
N SER A 112 21.47 9.45 -9.96
CA SER A 112 22.21 10.11 -8.90
C SER A 112 23.74 10.07 -9.13
N GLN A 113 24.27 8.93 -9.57
CA GLN A 113 25.69 8.76 -9.86
C GLN A 113 26.16 9.58 -11.08
N GLU A 114 25.32 9.78 -12.08
CA GLU A 114 25.68 10.49 -13.32
C GLU A 114 25.47 12.01 -13.22
N GLU A 115 24.38 12.47 -12.58
CA GLU A 115 24.05 13.92 -12.52
C GLU A 115 24.61 14.62 -11.28
N PHE A 116 24.86 13.89 -10.20
CA PHE A 116 25.24 14.47 -8.89
C PHE A 116 26.58 13.95 -8.35
N ALA A 117 27.47 13.49 -9.23
CA ALA A 117 28.76 12.92 -8.86
C ALA A 117 29.81 13.97 -8.43
N ASP A 118 29.59 15.27 -8.68
CA ASP A 118 30.50 16.34 -8.34
C ASP A 118 30.01 17.10 -7.07
N PRO A 119 30.87 17.36 -6.05
CA PRO A 119 32.33 17.14 -6.02
C PRO A 119 32.77 15.73 -5.58
N ALA A 120 31.88 14.88 -5.09
CA ALA A 120 32.20 13.54 -4.62
C ALA A 120 31.06 12.56 -4.98
N PRO A 121 31.37 11.27 -5.23
CA PRO A 121 30.37 10.27 -5.52
C PRO A 121 29.44 10.07 -4.32
N ARG A 122 28.14 9.90 -4.59
CA ARG A 122 27.15 9.54 -3.58
C ARG A 122 27.19 8.04 -3.35
N THR A 123 27.30 7.63 -2.10
CA THR A 123 27.64 6.26 -1.73
C THR A 123 26.60 5.57 -0.87
N LYS A 124 25.49 6.26 -0.54
CA LYS A 124 24.49 5.74 0.39
C LYS A 124 23.09 5.73 -0.20
N VAL A 125 22.32 4.70 0.16
CA VAL A 125 20.86 4.67 0.07
C VAL A 125 20.33 4.64 1.50
N ILE A 126 19.39 5.53 1.82
CA ILE A 126 18.76 5.58 3.15
C ILE A 126 17.35 4.99 3.08
N SER A 127 16.98 4.21 4.09
CA SER A 127 15.61 3.79 4.34
C SER A 127 15.35 3.64 5.84
N GLU A 128 14.08 3.61 6.23
CA GLU A 128 13.73 3.30 7.62
C GLU A 128 13.92 1.82 7.92
N ARG A 129 14.40 1.52 9.15
CA ARG A 129 14.54 0.15 9.64
C ARG A 129 13.21 -0.60 9.71
N SER A 130 12.13 0.13 9.95
CA SER A 130 10.76 -0.39 10.00
C SER A 130 10.07 -0.43 8.63
N ASN A 131 10.75 -0.12 7.52
CA ASN A 131 10.18 -0.24 6.18
C ASN A 131 9.81 -1.71 5.87
N PHE A 132 8.98 -1.93 4.85
CA PHE A 132 8.57 -3.28 4.47
C PHE A 132 9.79 -4.12 4.07
N PRO A 133 9.93 -5.35 4.59
CA PRO A 133 11.18 -6.13 4.43
C PRO A 133 11.62 -6.30 2.98
N THR A 134 10.69 -6.48 2.03
CA THR A 134 11.03 -6.63 0.61
C THR A 134 11.72 -5.38 0.05
N ASP A 135 11.32 -4.19 0.47
CA ASP A 135 11.94 -2.94 0.02
C ASP A 135 13.40 -2.89 0.46
N LEU A 136 13.66 -3.29 1.71
CA LEU A 136 15.00 -3.37 2.26
C LEU A 136 15.85 -4.44 1.55
N TYR A 137 15.27 -5.61 1.23
CA TYR A 137 15.98 -6.67 0.51
C TYR A 137 16.37 -6.23 -0.91
N ILE A 138 15.48 -5.55 -1.63
CA ILE A 138 15.76 -5.00 -2.97
C ILE A 138 16.82 -3.90 -2.88
N ALA A 139 16.69 -2.98 -1.90
CA ALA A 139 17.66 -1.91 -1.68
C ALA A 139 19.04 -2.48 -1.35
N GLU A 140 19.14 -3.47 -0.46
CA GLU A 140 20.40 -4.12 -0.10
C GLU A 140 21.05 -4.80 -1.31
N SER A 141 20.25 -5.50 -2.12
CA SER A 141 20.74 -6.17 -3.32
C SER A 141 21.31 -5.18 -4.34
N LEU A 142 20.63 -4.05 -4.57
CA LEU A 142 21.10 -3.01 -5.47
C LEU A 142 22.31 -2.27 -4.92
N CYS A 143 22.35 -1.98 -3.61
CA CYS A 143 23.52 -1.39 -2.98
C CYS A 143 24.76 -2.26 -3.18
N LYS A 144 24.65 -3.58 -3.01
CA LYS A 144 25.73 -4.52 -3.29
C LYS A 144 26.19 -4.51 -4.76
N GLN A 145 25.25 -4.40 -5.71
CA GLN A 145 25.57 -4.34 -7.15
C GLN A 145 26.29 -3.05 -7.54
N HIS A 146 25.96 -1.94 -6.91
CA HIS A 146 26.50 -0.61 -7.22
C HIS A 146 27.58 -0.12 -6.27
N ASN A 147 28.09 -0.97 -5.36
CA ASN A 147 29.05 -0.62 -4.31
C ASN A 147 28.60 0.57 -3.45
N LEU A 148 27.33 0.56 -3.05
CA LEU A 148 26.73 1.53 -2.14
C LEU A 148 26.49 0.89 -0.77
N GLU A 149 26.29 1.73 0.24
CA GLU A 149 25.87 1.37 1.58
C GLU A 149 24.36 1.56 1.73
N LEU A 150 23.63 0.56 2.26
CA LEU A 150 22.26 0.73 2.73
C LEU A 150 22.30 1.16 4.21
N VAL A 151 21.86 2.37 4.50
CA VAL A 151 21.79 2.93 5.86
C VAL A 151 20.35 2.84 6.34
N LEU A 152 20.11 2.09 7.41
CA LEU A 152 18.80 1.94 8.04
C LEU A 152 18.70 2.85 9.28
N ILE A 153 17.73 3.75 9.25
CA ILE A 153 17.51 4.77 10.28
C ILE A 153 16.17 4.57 10.99
N GLU A 154 16.05 5.19 12.17
CA GLU A 154 14.74 5.41 12.79
C GLU A 154 14.11 6.71 12.23
N PRO A 155 12.77 6.86 12.24
CA PRO A 155 12.10 8.02 11.64
C PRO A 155 12.62 9.38 12.17
N GLU A 156 12.97 9.45 13.45
CA GLU A 156 13.44 10.66 14.11
C GLU A 156 14.85 11.07 13.66
N GLU A 157 15.62 10.13 13.12
CA GLU A 157 17.00 10.38 12.64
C GLU A 157 17.00 10.97 11.22
N LEU A 158 15.86 10.89 10.49
CA LEU A 158 15.79 11.28 9.09
C LEU A 158 16.37 12.67 8.79
N PRO A 159 16.03 13.75 9.52
CA PRO A 159 16.58 15.08 9.19
C PRO A 159 18.11 15.15 9.30
N ALA A 160 18.71 14.43 10.24
CA ALA A 160 20.17 14.43 10.46
C ALA A 160 20.92 13.56 9.44
N CYS A 161 20.24 12.58 8.83
CA CYS A 161 20.83 11.63 7.90
C CYS A 161 20.79 12.11 6.43
N LEU A 162 20.06 13.18 6.12
CA LEU A 162 20.01 13.76 4.77
C LEU A 162 21.30 14.54 4.49
N THR A 163 22.35 13.85 4.07
CA THR A 163 23.68 14.41 3.82
C THR A 163 24.07 14.29 2.33
N PRO A 164 24.99 15.14 1.80
CA PRO A 164 25.33 15.18 0.38
C PRO A 164 25.89 13.87 -0.21
N ASP A 165 26.33 12.92 0.61
CA ASP A 165 26.82 11.60 0.18
C ASP A 165 25.71 10.56 -0.02
N VAL A 166 24.45 10.95 0.23
CA VAL A 166 23.28 10.10 -0.01
C VAL A 166 22.84 10.21 -1.46
N ALA A 167 22.69 9.08 -2.14
CA ALA A 167 22.21 8.98 -3.52
C ALA A 167 20.69 9.01 -3.58
N VAL A 168 20.05 8.16 -2.76
CA VAL A 168 18.60 7.94 -2.80
C VAL A 168 18.04 7.78 -1.39
N LEU A 169 16.88 8.39 -1.16
CA LEU A 169 16.02 8.18 -0.01
C LEU A 169 14.84 7.31 -0.44
N LEU A 170 14.75 6.09 0.12
CA LEU A 170 13.66 5.13 -0.11
C LEU A 170 12.76 5.07 1.13
N LEU A 171 11.51 5.51 1.03
CA LEU A 171 10.54 5.49 2.13
C LEU A 171 9.19 4.93 1.71
N SER A 172 8.52 4.23 2.64
CA SER A 172 7.08 4.04 2.57
C SER A 172 6.35 5.30 3.02
N HIS A 173 5.43 5.82 2.21
CA HIS A 173 4.65 7.01 2.57
C HIS A 173 3.80 6.76 3.83
N VAL A 174 3.20 5.57 3.94
CA VAL A 174 2.52 5.11 5.15
C VAL A 174 3.17 3.82 5.63
N ASN A 175 3.72 3.85 6.83
CA ASN A 175 4.40 2.70 7.43
C ASN A 175 3.41 1.58 7.73
N TYR A 176 3.70 0.36 7.29
CA TYR A 176 2.79 -0.78 7.40
C TYR A 176 2.60 -1.29 8.84
N ARG A 177 3.56 -1.03 9.75
CA ARG A 177 3.52 -1.46 11.17
C ARG A 177 2.80 -0.47 12.06
N THR A 178 3.02 0.82 11.83
CA THR A 178 2.55 1.87 12.74
C THR A 178 1.39 2.66 12.16
N GLY A 179 1.25 2.67 10.83
CA GLY A 179 0.35 3.59 10.16
C GLY A 179 0.85 5.04 10.14
N HIS A 180 2.09 5.30 10.61
CA HIS A 180 2.70 6.63 10.50
C HIS A 180 2.78 7.05 9.03
N MET A 181 2.39 8.28 8.75
CA MET A 181 2.38 8.88 7.42
C MET A 181 3.35 10.08 7.39
N HIS A 182 4.30 10.04 6.46
CA HIS A 182 5.23 11.16 6.24
C HIS A 182 4.55 12.34 5.55
N ASP A 183 4.99 13.57 5.85
CA ASP A 183 4.77 14.73 4.99
C ASP A 183 5.68 14.60 3.75
N MET A 184 5.13 13.98 2.69
CA MET A 184 5.88 13.70 1.45
C MET A 184 6.50 14.97 0.85
N ALA A 185 5.77 16.10 0.88
CA ALA A 185 6.24 17.34 0.30
C ALA A 185 7.43 17.92 1.11
N GLN A 186 7.35 17.88 2.44
CA GLN A 186 8.45 18.36 3.28
C GLN A 186 9.69 17.47 3.15
N VAL A 187 9.50 16.14 3.26
CA VAL A 187 10.62 15.18 3.16
C VAL A 187 11.30 15.26 1.79
N THR A 188 10.51 15.38 0.70
CA THR A 188 11.07 15.53 -0.64
C THR A 188 11.85 16.83 -0.79
N ARG A 189 11.35 17.96 -0.26
CA ARG A 189 12.10 19.24 -0.28
C ARG A 189 13.43 19.14 0.47
N ASP A 190 13.43 18.52 1.65
CA ASP A 190 14.62 18.38 2.47
C ASP A 190 15.67 17.46 1.80
N ALA A 191 15.23 16.36 1.19
CA ALA A 191 16.08 15.49 0.39
C ALA A 191 16.67 16.24 -0.82
N HIS A 192 15.86 16.96 -1.57
CA HIS A 192 16.31 17.72 -2.74
C HIS A 192 17.27 18.87 -2.37
N ALA A 193 17.13 19.47 -1.20
CA ALA A 193 18.08 20.49 -0.72
C ALA A 193 19.52 19.95 -0.59
N GLN A 194 19.67 18.62 -0.46
CA GLN A 194 20.95 17.91 -0.45
C GLN A 194 21.24 17.20 -1.79
N GLY A 195 20.39 17.39 -2.80
CA GLY A 195 20.50 16.73 -4.12
C GLY A 195 20.18 15.22 -4.06
N ILE A 196 19.45 14.75 -3.07
CA ILE A 196 19.05 13.35 -2.88
C ILE A 196 17.79 13.09 -3.66
N LEU A 197 17.73 12.01 -4.47
CA LEU A 197 16.52 11.56 -5.15
C LEU A 197 15.62 10.75 -4.21
N THR A 198 14.32 10.87 -4.40
CA THR A 198 13.32 10.18 -3.58
C THR A 198 12.65 9.04 -4.33
N VAL A 199 12.49 7.89 -3.66
CA VAL A 199 11.69 6.74 -4.11
C VAL A 199 10.64 6.45 -3.04
N TRP A 200 9.36 6.55 -3.40
CA TRP A 200 8.24 6.36 -2.49
C TRP A 200 7.53 5.04 -2.74
N ASP A 201 7.41 4.20 -1.71
CA ASP A 201 6.44 3.10 -1.69
C ASP A 201 5.07 3.62 -1.22
N LEU A 202 4.06 3.43 -2.07
CA LEU A 202 2.69 3.85 -1.82
C LEU A 202 1.74 2.70 -1.50
N CYS A 203 2.23 1.51 -1.18
CA CYS A 203 1.42 0.31 -0.96
C CYS A 203 0.35 0.46 0.13
N HIS A 204 0.58 1.31 1.13
CA HIS A 204 -0.39 1.63 2.19
C HIS A 204 -0.98 3.05 2.08
N ALA A 205 -0.64 3.78 1.02
CA ALA A 205 -1.08 5.15 0.78
C ALA A 205 -2.05 5.27 -0.41
N ALA A 206 -1.69 4.65 -1.54
CA ALA A 206 -2.47 4.76 -2.78
C ALA A 206 -3.88 4.18 -2.63
N GLY A 207 -4.88 5.02 -2.84
CA GLY A 207 -6.30 4.69 -2.63
C GLY A 207 -6.78 4.80 -1.18
N ALA A 208 -5.90 5.10 -0.22
CA ALA A 208 -6.22 5.18 1.21
C ALA A 208 -6.13 6.60 1.78
N VAL A 209 -5.13 7.36 1.33
CA VAL A 209 -4.86 8.74 1.78
C VAL A 209 -4.57 9.64 0.58
N PRO A 210 -4.72 10.96 0.73
CA PRO A 210 -4.31 11.91 -0.30
C PRO A 210 -2.82 11.75 -0.61
N VAL A 211 -2.50 11.61 -1.90
CA VAL A 211 -1.13 11.59 -2.42
C VAL A 211 -1.04 12.63 -3.53
N ASP A 212 -0.01 13.45 -3.54
CA ASP A 212 0.24 14.43 -4.58
C ASP A 212 1.70 14.34 -5.04
N LEU A 213 1.99 13.39 -5.91
CA LEU A 213 3.34 13.12 -6.40
C LEU A 213 3.95 14.31 -7.15
N ASN A 214 3.17 14.93 -8.04
CA ASN A 214 3.64 16.10 -8.78
C ASN A 214 3.76 17.35 -7.89
N GLY A 215 2.77 17.62 -7.03
CA GLY A 215 2.80 18.75 -6.11
C GLY A 215 3.91 18.65 -5.07
N SER A 216 4.22 17.43 -4.62
CA SER A 216 5.36 17.15 -3.72
C SER A 216 6.71 17.15 -4.45
N ASN A 217 6.71 17.26 -5.80
CA ASN A 217 7.91 17.17 -6.62
C ASN A 217 8.72 15.87 -6.41
N ALA A 218 8.05 14.75 -6.05
CA ALA A 218 8.69 13.45 -5.90
C ALA A 218 9.43 13.01 -7.18
N ASP A 219 10.36 12.05 -7.08
CA ASP A 219 11.13 11.58 -8.23
C ASP A 219 10.57 10.28 -8.79
N TYR A 220 10.34 9.30 -7.94
CA TYR A 220 9.85 7.98 -8.30
C TYR A 220 8.84 7.49 -7.27
N ALA A 221 7.87 6.70 -7.72
CA ALA A 221 6.96 6.00 -6.83
C ALA A 221 6.54 4.63 -7.39
N VAL A 222 6.30 3.69 -6.48
CA VAL A 222 5.71 2.38 -6.76
C VAL A 222 4.59 2.10 -5.77
N GLY A 223 3.69 1.18 -6.10
CA GLY A 223 2.68 0.73 -5.15
C GLY A 223 1.90 -0.47 -5.66
N CYS A 224 1.34 -1.26 -4.77
CA CYS A 224 0.53 -2.42 -5.11
C CYS A 224 -0.93 -2.04 -5.36
N SER A 225 -1.63 -2.83 -6.16
CA SER A 225 -3.05 -2.59 -6.45
C SER A 225 -4.01 -3.57 -5.75
N TYR A 226 -3.51 -4.65 -5.16
CA TYR A 226 -4.36 -5.67 -4.52
C TYR A 226 -4.87 -5.30 -3.12
N LYS A 227 -4.35 -4.21 -2.52
CA LYS A 227 -4.79 -3.70 -1.20
C LYS A 227 -5.97 -2.73 -1.38
N TYR A 228 -5.78 -1.47 -1.05
CA TYR A 228 -6.82 -0.43 -1.07
C TYR A 228 -7.45 -0.18 -2.45
N MET A 229 -6.77 -0.53 -3.54
CA MET A 229 -7.33 -0.43 -4.89
C MET A 229 -8.22 -1.61 -5.28
N ASN A 230 -8.33 -2.65 -4.45
CA ASN A 230 -9.23 -3.79 -4.63
C ASN A 230 -9.02 -4.58 -5.94
N GLY A 231 -7.78 -4.59 -6.44
CA GLY A 231 -7.44 -5.22 -7.73
C GLY A 231 -7.44 -6.76 -7.72
N GLY A 232 -7.60 -7.36 -6.56
CA GLY A 232 -7.60 -8.81 -6.37
C GLY A 232 -6.22 -9.41 -6.09
N PRO A 233 -6.16 -10.68 -5.68
CA PRO A 233 -4.91 -11.33 -5.29
C PRO A 233 -3.94 -11.42 -6.48
N GLY A 234 -2.69 -10.95 -6.26
CA GLY A 234 -1.67 -10.92 -7.30
C GLY A 234 -1.86 -9.87 -8.39
N ALA A 235 -2.76 -8.90 -8.20
CA ALA A 235 -2.96 -7.82 -9.14
C ALA A 235 -1.66 -7.04 -9.39
N PRO A 236 -1.41 -6.58 -10.65
CA PRO A 236 -0.20 -5.85 -10.99
C PRO A 236 -0.01 -4.59 -10.17
N ALA A 237 1.23 -4.29 -9.84
CA ALA A 237 1.63 -3.05 -9.21
C ALA A 237 1.67 -1.90 -10.22
N PHE A 238 1.86 -0.68 -9.73
CA PHE A 238 2.08 0.47 -10.61
C PHE A 238 3.47 1.07 -10.43
N VAL A 239 3.90 1.77 -11.47
CA VAL A 239 5.08 2.63 -11.49
C VAL A 239 4.63 4.03 -11.87
N TRP A 240 5.16 5.02 -11.15
CA TRP A 240 5.16 6.42 -11.52
C TRP A 240 6.60 6.95 -11.54
N VAL A 241 6.93 7.75 -12.53
CA VAL A 241 8.21 8.43 -12.65
C VAL A 241 7.96 9.88 -13.03
N ASN A 242 8.57 10.79 -12.29
CA ASN A 242 8.45 12.22 -12.61
C ASN A 242 8.92 12.50 -14.05
N ALA A 243 8.16 13.30 -14.78
CA ALA A 243 8.42 13.59 -16.20
C ALA A 243 9.85 14.09 -16.48
N ARG A 244 10.49 14.79 -15.49
CA ARG A 244 11.88 15.26 -15.62
C ARG A 244 12.91 14.12 -15.68
N HIS A 245 12.55 12.91 -15.24
CA HIS A 245 13.45 11.75 -15.20
C HIS A 245 13.06 10.66 -16.18
N THR A 246 11.82 10.63 -16.64
CA THR A 246 11.25 9.49 -17.37
C THR A 246 12.09 9.08 -18.58
N ASP A 247 12.65 10.03 -19.32
CA ASP A 247 13.39 9.75 -20.56
C ASP A 247 14.93 9.76 -20.38
N LYS A 248 15.44 9.98 -19.17
CA LYS A 248 16.90 10.03 -18.93
C LYS A 248 17.56 8.65 -18.98
N PHE A 249 16.91 7.64 -18.34
CA PHE A 249 17.39 6.28 -18.33
C PHE A 249 16.29 5.29 -18.67
N TRP A 250 16.65 4.16 -19.26
CA TRP A 250 15.77 2.99 -19.20
C TRP A 250 16.11 2.13 -17.98
N GLN A 251 15.10 1.44 -17.47
CA GLN A 251 15.24 0.53 -16.35
C GLN A 251 15.97 -0.77 -16.79
N PRO A 252 16.68 -1.49 -15.89
CA PRO A 252 17.57 -2.59 -16.27
C PRO A 252 16.89 -3.84 -16.81
N LEU A 253 15.57 -4.03 -16.56
CA LEU A 253 14.79 -5.14 -17.10
C LEU A 253 14.22 -4.77 -18.49
N SER A 254 15.12 -4.48 -19.44
CA SER A 254 14.75 -4.14 -20.81
C SER A 254 13.95 -5.27 -21.45
N GLY A 255 12.75 -4.99 -21.89
CA GLY A 255 11.87 -5.98 -22.49
C GLY A 255 11.03 -5.42 -23.63
N TRP A 256 10.44 -6.29 -24.42
CA TRP A 256 9.78 -5.92 -25.66
C TRP A 256 8.58 -4.99 -25.49
N PHE A 257 7.86 -5.06 -24.31
CA PHE A 257 6.77 -4.11 -24.01
C PHE A 257 7.27 -2.70 -23.67
N GLY A 258 8.53 -2.59 -23.24
CA GLY A 258 9.19 -1.30 -23.02
C GLY A 258 9.94 -0.78 -24.22
N HIS A 259 9.91 -1.48 -25.38
CA HIS A 259 10.56 -1.06 -26.61
C HIS A 259 9.74 -0.01 -27.36
N ALA A 260 10.41 0.95 -28.00
CA ALA A 260 9.78 2.01 -28.78
C ALA A 260 8.92 1.46 -29.93
N GLU A 261 9.43 0.43 -30.61
CA GLU A 261 8.77 -0.27 -31.72
C GLU A 261 8.68 -1.78 -31.41
N GLN A 262 7.80 -2.12 -30.47
CA GLN A 262 7.73 -3.49 -29.88
C GLN A 262 7.45 -4.61 -30.89
N PHE A 263 6.84 -4.31 -32.05
CA PHE A 263 6.55 -5.28 -33.12
C PHE A 263 7.56 -5.26 -34.26
N ALA A 264 8.61 -4.46 -34.20
CA ALA A 264 9.69 -4.49 -35.17
C ALA A 264 10.60 -5.72 -34.96
N PHE A 265 10.59 -6.31 -33.77
CA PHE A 265 11.38 -7.50 -33.38
C PHE A 265 12.87 -7.38 -33.71
N THR A 266 13.43 -6.18 -33.58
CA THR A 266 14.86 -5.93 -33.78
C THR A 266 15.69 -6.45 -32.63
N SER A 267 16.99 -6.72 -32.86
CA SER A 267 17.94 -7.11 -31.81
C SER A 267 18.38 -5.91 -30.95
N ASP A 268 18.24 -4.70 -31.47
CA ASP A 268 18.70 -3.47 -30.81
C ASP A 268 17.57 -2.90 -29.96
N TYR A 269 17.78 -2.85 -28.65
CA TYR A 269 16.79 -2.28 -27.75
C TYR A 269 16.80 -0.77 -27.79
N GLN A 270 15.62 -0.19 -28.07
CA GLN A 270 15.37 1.23 -27.96
C GLN A 270 14.21 1.45 -26.97
N PRO A 271 14.45 2.17 -25.82
CA PRO A 271 13.39 2.36 -24.84
C PRO A 271 12.25 3.21 -25.41
N ALA A 272 11.02 2.84 -25.11
CA ALA A 272 9.85 3.64 -25.41
C ALA A 272 9.94 5.02 -24.73
N ALA A 273 9.27 6.00 -25.30
CA ALA A 273 9.12 7.31 -24.66
C ALA A 273 8.19 7.21 -23.43
N GLY A 274 8.44 8.06 -22.45
CA GLY A 274 7.59 8.17 -21.27
C GLY A 274 7.60 6.92 -20.38
N ILE A 275 6.52 6.76 -19.61
CA ILE A 275 6.42 5.71 -18.58
C ILE A 275 6.42 4.28 -19.16
N ARG A 276 6.08 4.10 -20.43
CA ARG A 276 6.02 2.79 -21.08
C ARG A 276 7.35 2.04 -21.05
N ARG A 277 8.51 2.73 -21.02
CA ARG A 277 9.84 2.08 -20.88
C ARG A 277 10.02 1.30 -19.58
N TYR A 278 9.15 1.52 -18.59
CA TYR A 278 9.15 0.77 -17.33
C TYR A 278 8.39 -0.56 -17.42
N MET A 279 7.72 -0.86 -18.53
CA MET A 279 7.22 -2.21 -18.81
C MET A 279 8.35 -3.14 -19.25
N CYS A 280 8.20 -4.43 -18.97
CA CYS A 280 9.18 -5.45 -19.35
C CYS A 280 8.58 -6.42 -20.35
N GLY A 281 7.96 -7.49 -19.88
CA GLY A 281 7.37 -8.56 -20.70
C GLY A 281 5.88 -8.37 -20.95
N THR A 282 5.25 -9.43 -21.44
CA THR A 282 3.80 -9.52 -21.63
C THR A 282 3.08 -9.37 -20.30
N GLN A 283 2.11 -8.46 -20.26
CA GLN A 283 1.40 -8.12 -19.03
C GLN A 283 0.32 -9.16 -18.69
N PRO A 284 -0.04 -9.35 -17.41
CA PRO A 284 -1.04 -10.32 -16.96
C PRO A 284 -2.46 -9.79 -17.21
N MET A 285 -2.99 -9.96 -18.43
CA MET A 285 -4.24 -9.34 -18.90
C MET A 285 -5.46 -9.68 -18.04
N ILE A 286 -5.58 -10.92 -17.54
CA ILE A 286 -6.71 -11.31 -16.66
C ILE A 286 -6.66 -10.54 -15.35
N ALA A 287 -5.49 -10.40 -14.74
CA ALA A 287 -5.33 -9.66 -13.49
C ALA A 287 -5.52 -8.15 -13.68
N LEU A 288 -5.06 -7.57 -14.80
CA LEU A 288 -5.35 -6.18 -15.18
C LEU A 288 -6.84 -5.94 -15.37
N SER A 289 -7.54 -6.90 -15.98
CA SER A 289 -8.99 -6.81 -16.16
C SER A 289 -9.74 -6.88 -14.83
N ALA A 290 -9.27 -7.67 -13.87
CA ALA A 290 -9.80 -7.68 -12.51
C ALA A 290 -9.55 -6.34 -11.79
N LEU A 291 -8.34 -5.81 -11.90
CA LEU A 291 -7.96 -4.49 -11.36
C LEU A 291 -8.87 -3.37 -11.88
N LYS A 292 -9.24 -3.41 -13.17
CA LYS A 292 -10.19 -2.43 -13.73
C LYS A 292 -11.44 -2.28 -12.89
N CYS A 293 -12.02 -3.39 -12.42
CA CYS A 293 -13.22 -3.36 -11.57
C CYS A 293 -12.96 -2.69 -10.21
N GLY A 294 -11.77 -2.84 -9.64
CA GLY A 294 -11.35 -2.11 -8.45
C GLY A 294 -11.24 -0.61 -8.69
N LEU A 295 -10.63 -0.20 -9.81
CA LEU A 295 -10.50 1.21 -10.18
C LEU A 295 -11.83 1.85 -10.56
N ASP A 296 -12.79 1.10 -11.11
CA ASP A 296 -14.14 1.60 -11.39
C ASP A 296 -14.87 2.03 -10.12
N VAL A 297 -14.59 1.41 -8.96
CA VAL A 297 -15.10 1.86 -7.66
C VAL A 297 -14.57 3.25 -7.30
N PHE A 298 -13.31 3.54 -7.60
CA PHE A 298 -12.74 4.88 -7.41
C PHE A 298 -13.38 5.89 -8.35
N THR A 299 -13.60 5.54 -9.62
CA THR A 299 -14.34 6.39 -10.56
C THR A 299 -15.76 6.70 -10.03
N GLU A 300 -16.45 5.74 -9.45
CA GLU A 300 -17.74 5.98 -8.80
C GLU A 300 -17.60 6.92 -7.59
N ALA A 301 -16.56 6.73 -6.77
CA ALA A 301 -16.32 7.54 -5.58
C ALA A 301 -16.10 9.03 -5.88
N GLU A 302 -15.67 9.39 -7.09
CA GLU A 302 -15.59 10.78 -7.56
C GLU A 302 -16.94 11.52 -7.39
N LYS A 303 -18.06 10.85 -7.65
CA LYS A 303 -19.41 11.43 -7.52
C LYS A 303 -19.77 11.82 -6.09
N TYR A 304 -19.06 11.28 -5.12
CA TYR A 304 -19.28 11.50 -3.69
C TYR A 304 -18.19 12.36 -3.04
N GLY A 305 -17.35 13.02 -3.83
CA GLY A 305 -16.28 13.92 -3.37
C GLY A 305 -14.88 13.31 -3.36
N GLY A 306 -14.70 12.16 -4.00
CA GLY A 306 -13.39 11.54 -4.29
C GLY A 306 -12.52 11.34 -3.05
N MET A 307 -11.21 11.51 -3.20
CA MET A 307 -10.24 11.28 -2.13
C MET A 307 -10.49 12.16 -0.89
N THR A 308 -11.00 13.37 -1.05
CA THR A 308 -11.33 14.26 0.09
C THR A 308 -12.39 13.65 0.98
N ALA A 309 -13.46 13.11 0.40
CA ALA A 309 -14.52 12.44 1.16
C ALA A 309 -14.04 11.13 1.77
N LEU A 310 -13.27 10.33 1.01
CA LEU A 310 -12.66 9.10 1.52
C LEU A 310 -11.76 9.39 2.73
N ARG A 311 -10.89 10.41 2.64
CA ARG A 311 -10.00 10.77 3.74
C ARG A 311 -10.76 11.24 4.98
N ARG A 312 -11.77 12.08 4.82
CA ARG A 312 -12.63 12.54 5.93
C ARG A 312 -13.23 11.34 6.67
N LYS A 313 -13.83 10.37 5.95
CA LYS A 313 -14.43 9.19 6.56
C LYS A 313 -13.36 8.28 7.20
N SER A 314 -12.21 8.08 6.55
CA SER A 314 -11.09 7.31 7.09
C SER A 314 -10.59 7.84 8.43
N VAL A 315 -10.42 9.16 8.54
CA VAL A 315 -10.03 9.82 9.79
C VAL A 315 -11.09 9.58 10.86
N ALA A 316 -12.36 9.80 10.55
CA ALA A 316 -13.46 9.61 11.52
C ALA A 316 -13.56 8.14 11.98
N LEU A 317 -13.42 7.15 11.09
CA LEU A 317 -13.44 5.73 11.46
C LEU A 317 -12.28 5.38 12.39
N THR A 318 -11.06 5.85 12.08
CA THR A 318 -9.88 5.59 12.90
C THR A 318 -9.95 6.30 14.26
N ASP A 319 -10.49 7.52 14.34
CA ASP A 319 -10.70 8.23 15.60
C ASP A 319 -11.71 7.49 16.50
N VAL A 320 -12.84 7.07 15.94
CA VAL A 320 -13.85 6.29 16.67
C VAL A 320 -13.27 4.96 17.18
N PHE A 321 -12.48 4.27 16.36
CA PHE A 321 -11.84 3.03 16.78
C PHE A 321 -10.88 3.25 17.95
N ILE A 322 -9.99 4.23 17.86
CA ILE A 322 -9.01 4.55 18.91
C ILE A 322 -9.76 4.94 20.21
N GLU A 323 -10.75 5.83 20.13
CA GLU A 323 -11.55 6.24 21.28
C GLU A 323 -12.25 5.06 21.97
N LEU A 324 -12.89 4.19 21.18
CA LEU A 324 -13.60 3.02 21.70
C LEU A 324 -12.65 2.01 22.34
N VAL A 325 -11.48 1.74 21.75
CA VAL A 325 -10.48 0.84 22.33
C VAL A 325 -9.98 1.39 23.66
N GLU A 326 -9.70 2.68 23.77
CA GLU A 326 -9.23 3.29 25.00
C GLU A 326 -10.28 3.30 26.10
N GLN A 327 -11.56 3.51 25.76
CA GLN A 327 -12.64 3.49 26.73
C GLN A 327 -13.06 2.10 27.18
N ARG A 328 -13.07 1.12 26.26
CA ARG A 328 -13.70 -0.18 26.46
C ARG A 328 -12.70 -1.32 26.69
N CYS A 329 -11.46 -1.15 26.24
CA CYS A 329 -10.39 -2.14 26.38
C CYS A 329 -9.27 -1.65 27.31
N ALA A 330 -9.54 -0.66 28.16
CA ALA A 330 -8.59 -0.19 29.17
C ALA A 330 -8.24 -1.32 30.17
N GLY A 331 -6.96 -1.42 30.56
CA GLY A 331 -6.49 -2.40 31.54
C GLY A 331 -6.11 -3.77 30.97
N TYR A 332 -6.33 -4.03 29.67
CA TYR A 332 -5.97 -5.30 29.04
C TYR A 332 -4.58 -5.30 28.36
N GLY A 333 -3.74 -4.32 28.66
CA GLY A 333 -2.34 -4.29 28.17
C GLY A 333 -2.21 -3.94 26.68
N LEU A 334 -3.21 -3.25 26.11
CA LEU A 334 -3.12 -2.71 24.76
C LEU A 334 -2.51 -1.31 24.79
N GLY A 335 -1.57 -1.07 23.87
CA GLY A 335 -1.02 0.26 23.58
C GLY A 335 -1.36 0.68 22.16
N LEU A 336 -1.05 1.92 21.79
CA LEU A 336 -1.28 2.49 20.46
C LEU A 336 0.07 2.77 19.79
N ALA A 337 0.36 2.12 18.65
CA ALA A 337 1.52 2.42 17.81
C ALA A 337 1.24 3.52 16.78
N THR A 338 -0.02 3.67 16.39
CA THR A 338 -0.45 4.63 15.37
C THR A 338 -0.45 6.05 15.94
N PRO A 339 0.07 7.04 15.22
CA PRO A 339 0.00 8.44 15.63
C PRO A 339 -1.44 8.93 15.80
N ARG A 340 -1.68 9.74 16.85
CA ARG A 340 -2.98 10.38 17.07
C ARG A 340 -3.23 11.52 16.12
N ASP A 341 -2.16 12.19 15.70
CA ASP A 341 -2.25 13.27 14.73
C ASP A 341 -2.78 12.73 13.40
N ILE A 342 -3.91 13.28 12.95
CA ILE A 342 -4.57 12.91 11.71
C ILE A 342 -3.71 13.21 10.47
N PHE A 343 -2.78 14.14 10.56
CA PHE A 343 -1.85 14.48 9.47
C PHE A 343 -0.64 13.53 9.41
N ALA A 344 -0.33 12.86 10.52
CA ALA A 344 0.72 11.85 10.62
C ALA A 344 0.21 10.41 10.63
N ARG A 345 -1.09 10.18 10.33
CA ARG A 345 -1.74 8.86 10.37
C ARG A 345 -2.32 8.48 9.02
N GLY A 346 -2.06 7.25 8.58
CA GLY A 346 -2.70 6.65 7.42
C GLY A 346 -4.15 6.21 7.66
N SER A 347 -4.61 5.19 6.94
CA SER A 347 -5.96 4.62 7.03
C SER A 347 -5.98 3.27 7.79
N GLN A 348 -5.10 3.11 8.77
CA GLN A 348 -5.01 1.92 9.60
C GLN A 348 -4.72 2.31 11.05
N VAL A 349 -5.12 1.45 12.00
CA VAL A 349 -4.77 1.57 13.42
C VAL A 349 -4.06 0.29 13.85
N CYS A 350 -2.94 0.47 14.52
CA CYS A 350 -2.06 -0.58 15.01
C CYS A 350 -2.01 -0.49 16.53
N LEU A 351 -2.50 -1.56 17.18
CA LEU A 351 -2.45 -1.68 18.63
C LEU A 351 -1.27 -2.56 19.01
N THR A 352 -0.46 -2.12 19.97
CA THR A 352 0.65 -2.91 20.51
C THR A 352 0.21 -3.76 21.67
N ARG A 353 0.96 -4.84 21.92
CA ARG A 353 0.87 -5.60 23.16
C ARG A 353 2.28 -5.97 23.64
N ASP A 354 2.48 -5.93 24.95
CA ASP A 354 3.78 -6.17 25.57
C ASP A 354 4.13 -7.67 25.57
N GLU A 355 5.41 -7.97 25.44
CA GLU A 355 5.95 -9.30 25.73
C GLU A 355 5.69 -9.69 27.20
N GLY A 356 5.51 -10.99 27.43
CA GLY A 356 5.14 -11.49 28.75
C GLY A 356 3.64 -11.39 29.07
N ALA A 357 2.82 -10.78 28.22
CA ALA A 357 1.37 -10.71 28.37
C ALA A 357 0.63 -11.93 27.78
N GLY A 358 1.35 -12.87 27.18
CA GLY A 358 0.80 -14.09 26.57
C GLY A 358 0.45 -15.20 27.57
N VAL A 359 0.13 -16.37 27.04
CA VAL A 359 -0.21 -17.56 27.87
C VAL A 359 1.03 -17.96 28.66
N ASP A 360 0.86 -18.15 29.98
CA ASP A 360 1.93 -18.51 30.91
C ASP A 360 3.15 -17.56 30.89
N GLY A 361 2.90 -16.30 30.50
CA GLY A 361 3.97 -15.29 30.40
C GLY A 361 4.84 -15.42 29.14
N VAL A 362 4.45 -16.22 28.16
CA VAL A 362 5.20 -16.43 26.92
C VAL A 362 4.61 -15.61 25.78
N GLY A 363 5.44 -14.79 25.13
CA GLY A 363 5.04 -13.89 24.04
C GLY A 363 4.03 -12.83 24.50
N SER A 364 3.43 -12.13 23.55
CA SER A 364 2.46 -11.07 23.81
C SER A 364 1.00 -11.56 23.84
N GLY A 365 0.71 -12.68 23.20
CA GLY A 365 -0.65 -13.16 22.95
C GLY A 365 -1.40 -12.39 21.86
N ALA A 366 -0.78 -11.41 21.20
CA ALA A 366 -1.43 -10.59 20.16
C ALA A 366 -1.92 -11.46 18.98
N TYR A 367 -1.11 -12.42 18.54
CA TYR A 367 -1.52 -13.37 17.50
C TYR A 367 -2.80 -14.13 17.89
N ALA A 368 -2.85 -14.69 19.10
CA ALA A 368 -3.99 -15.47 19.56
C ALA A 368 -5.26 -14.61 19.72
N ILE A 369 -5.11 -13.34 20.14
CA ILE A 369 -6.23 -12.39 20.19
C ILE A 369 -6.77 -12.14 18.77
N MET A 370 -5.88 -11.96 17.79
CA MET A 370 -6.31 -11.78 16.40
C MET A 370 -7.01 -13.03 15.87
N GLN A 371 -6.50 -14.23 16.15
CA GLN A 371 -7.16 -15.49 15.76
C GLN A 371 -8.55 -15.65 16.39
N ALA A 372 -8.72 -15.26 17.67
CA ALA A 372 -10.02 -15.27 18.32
C ALA A 372 -11.00 -14.26 17.71
N LEU A 373 -10.51 -13.07 17.29
CA LEU A 373 -11.30 -12.09 16.55
C LEU A 373 -11.74 -12.63 15.19
N ILE A 374 -10.83 -13.24 14.43
CA ILE A 374 -11.12 -13.86 13.14
C ILE A 374 -12.19 -14.94 13.28
N ALA A 375 -12.11 -15.79 14.30
CA ALA A 375 -13.11 -16.81 14.58
C ALA A 375 -14.50 -16.22 14.90
N ARG A 376 -14.57 -14.97 15.34
CA ARG A 376 -15.81 -14.20 15.55
C ARG A 376 -16.26 -13.40 14.33
N GLY A 377 -15.55 -13.52 13.20
CA GLY A 377 -15.85 -12.80 11.96
C GLY A 377 -15.27 -11.38 11.89
N VAL A 378 -14.41 -10.98 12.81
CA VAL A 378 -13.68 -9.70 12.74
C VAL A 378 -12.30 -9.95 12.15
N ILE A 379 -12.11 -9.59 10.89
CA ILE A 379 -10.87 -9.88 10.16
C ILE A 379 -9.95 -8.66 10.24
N GLY A 380 -8.87 -8.80 10.99
CA GLY A 380 -7.72 -7.91 11.02
C GLY A 380 -6.45 -8.73 10.79
N ASP A 381 -5.31 -8.17 11.11
CA ASP A 381 -4.00 -8.74 10.80
C ASP A 381 -3.06 -8.67 12.02
N PHE A 382 -2.14 -9.61 12.10
CA PHE A 382 -1.08 -9.65 13.11
C PHE A 382 0.28 -9.36 12.48
N ARG A 383 1.08 -8.52 13.13
CA ARG A 383 2.49 -8.32 12.75
C ARG A 383 3.40 -8.59 13.94
N LYS A 384 4.28 -9.59 13.77
CA LYS A 384 5.24 -9.97 14.80
C LYS A 384 6.24 -8.84 15.05
N GLY A 385 6.56 -8.61 16.33
CA GLY A 385 7.62 -7.74 16.78
C GLY A 385 8.98 -8.44 16.87
N ASP A 386 9.90 -7.81 17.58
CA ASP A 386 11.29 -8.31 17.73
C ASP A 386 11.43 -9.34 18.88
N GLY A 387 10.32 -9.77 19.49
CA GLY A 387 10.32 -10.75 20.58
C GLY A 387 11.10 -10.27 21.81
N GLY A 388 11.02 -8.99 22.13
CA GLY A 388 11.74 -8.37 23.25
C GLY A 388 13.22 -8.06 22.99
N ASN A 389 13.75 -8.39 21.81
CA ASN A 389 15.15 -8.12 21.43
C ASN A 389 15.37 -6.77 20.71
N GLY A 390 14.29 -5.99 20.52
CA GLY A 390 14.33 -4.70 19.82
C GLY A 390 13.11 -3.82 20.17
N PRO A 391 12.96 -2.67 19.52
CA PRO A 391 11.93 -1.68 19.85
C PRO A 391 10.53 -2.06 19.36
N HIS A 392 10.41 -3.01 18.43
CA HIS A 392 9.14 -3.33 17.80
C HIS A 392 8.36 -4.37 18.59
N LYS A 393 7.21 -3.97 19.12
CA LYS A 393 6.26 -4.85 19.77
C LYS A 393 5.41 -5.61 18.75
N ASP A 394 4.78 -6.70 19.20
CA ASP A 394 3.72 -7.36 18.45
C ASP A 394 2.53 -6.41 18.24
N ILE A 395 1.90 -6.50 17.06
CA ILE A 395 0.85 -5.57 16.61
C ILE A 395 -0.39 -6.33 16.19
N LEU A 396 -1.53 -5.88 16.72
CA LEU A 396 -2.86 -6.10 16.16
C LEU A 396 -3.14 -4.95 15.19
N ARG A 397 -3.28 -5.24 13.90
CA ARG A 397 -3.44 -4.23 12.87
C ARG A 397 -4.83 -4.28 12.24
N PHE A 398 -5.45 -3.11 12.11
CA PHE A 398 -6.79 -2.94 11.53
C PHE A 398 -6.75 -1.85 10.46
N GLY A 399 -7.21 -2.19 9.25
CA GLY A 399 -7.30 -1.27 8.12
C GLY A 399 -8.73 -0.77 7.94
N PHE A 400 -8.88 0.53 7.78
CA PHE A 400 -10.17 1.20 7.67
C PHE A 400 -10.35 1.75 6.25
N THR A 401 -11.05 0.98 5.42
CA THR A 401 -11.31 1.38 4.03
C THR A 401 -12.67 2.08 3.96
N PRO A 402 -12.71 3.41 3.73
CA PRO A 402 -13.96 4.19 3.75
C PRO A 402 -14.96 3.78 2.67
N LEU A 403 -14.51 3.07 1.62
CA LEU A 403 -15.36 2.57 0.55
C LEU A 403 -16.44 1.58 1.05
N TYR A 404 -16.17 0.79 2.10
CA TYR A 404 -17.12 -0.23 2.56
C TYR A 404 -17.24 -0.36 4.08
N THR A 405 -16.30 0.18 4.87
CA THR A 405 -16.35 0.11 6.34
C THR A 405 -17.40 1.09 6.88
N ARG A 406 -18.27 0.62 7.77
CA ARG A 406 -19.28 1.42 8.48
C ARG A 406 -18.80 1.76 9.90
N PHE A 407 -19.36 2.80 10.49
CA PHE A 407 -19.12 3.11 11.89
C PHE A 407 -19.69 2.02 12.83
N GLU A 408 -20.83 1.42 12.45
CA GLU A 408 -21.36 0.23 13.13
C GLU A 408 -20.37 -0.95 13.12
N ASP A 409 -19.65 -1.18 12.01
CA ASP A 409 -18.62 -2.21 11.92
C ASP A 409 -17.47 -1.93 12.90
N VAL A 410 -17.06 -0.67 13.03
CA VAL A 410 -16.02 -0.25 13.99
C VAL A 410 -16.43 -0.50 15.42
N TRP A 411 -17.65 -0.10 15.79
CA TRP A 411 -18.18 -0.31 17.14
C TRP A 411 -18.24 -1.80 17.50
N ASN A 412 -18.79 -2.61 16.59
CA ASN A 412 -18.91 -4.07 16.78
C ASN A 412 -17.55 -4.74 16.86
N ALA A 413 -16.57 -4.32 16.04
CA ALA A 413 -15.21 -4.86 16.11
C ALA A 413 -14.56 -4.63 17.48
N VAL A 414 -14.71 -3.43 18.04
CA VAL A 414 -14.19 -3.12 19.38
C VAL A 414 -14.95 -3.90 20.45
N GLU A 415 -16.27 -4.09 20.31
CA GLU A 415 -17.04 -4.91 21.24
C GLU A 415 -16.58 -6.38 21.24
N HIS A 416 -16.32 -6.95 20.05
CA HIS A 416 -15.71 -8.29 19.96
C HIS A 416 -14.31 -8.33 20.57
N LEU A 417 -13.48 -7.32 20.34
CA LEU A 417 -12.15 -7.23 20.98
C LEU A 417 -12.27 -7.21 22.51
N ARG A 418 -13.16 -6.38 23.05
CA ARG A 418 -13.42 -6.31 24.50
C ARG A 418 -13.81 -7.68 25.07
N GLN A 419 -14.76 -8.36 24.40
CA GLN A 419 -15.22 -9.68 24.84
C GLN A 419 -14.12 -10.75 24.77
N VAL A 420 -13.30 -10.76 23.72
CA VAL A 420 -12.14 -11.67 23.59
C VAL A 420 -11.15 -11.45 24.73
N LEU A 421 -10.90 -10.19 25.10
CA LEU A 421 -9.98 -9.83 26.17
C LEU A 421 -10.56 -10.19 27.55
N GLU A 422 -11.83 -9.87 27.81
CA GLU A 422 -12.51 -10.09 29.08
C GLU A 422 -12.71 -11.58 29.39
N SER A 423 -13.13 -12.36 28.39
CA SER A 423 -13.33 -13.81 28.55
C SER A 423 -12.04 -14.61 28.55
N GLU A 424 -10.94 -13.98 28.15
CA GLU A 424 -9.62 -14.62 27.94
C GLU A 424 -9.65 -15.81 26.97
N GLU A 425 -10.67 -15.91 26.09
CA GLU A 425 -10.82 -17.06 25.18
C GLU A 425 -9.64 -17.22 24.22
N TRP A 426 -8.89 -16.13 23.92
CA TRP A 426 -7.68 -16.15 23.13
C TRP A 426 -6.59 -17.06 23.72
N LYS A 427 -6.67 -17.40 25.01
CA LYS A 427 -5.74 -18.35 25.66
C LYS A 427 -5.98 -19.81 25.26
N LYS A 428 -7.11 -20.13 24.61
CA LYS A 428 -7.40 -21.49 24.16
C LYS A 428 -6.33 -22.00 23.19
N PRO A 429 -5.96 -23.30 23.25
CA PRO A 429 -4.90 -23.87 22.41
C PRO A 429 -5.13 -23.70 20.91
N GLU A 430 -6.37 -23.65 20.45
CA GLU A 430 -6.74 -23.50 19.04
C GLU A 430 -6.30 -22.17 18.46
N PHE A 431 -6.29 -21.08 19.24
CA PHE A 431 -5.86 -19.75 18.81
C PHE A 431 -4.35 -19.51 18.91
N ASN A 432 -3.63 -20.43 19.57
CA ASN A 432 -2.17 -20.33 19.76
C ASN A 432 -1.37 -21.17 18.76
N ARG A 433 -2.02 -21.73 17.74
CA ARG A 433 -1.35 -22.43 16.64
C ARG A 433 -1.00 -21.45 15.53
N ILE A 434 0.30 -21.32 15.25
CA ILE A 434 0.79 -20.38 14.22
C ILE A 434 0.49 -20.95 12.84
N ASN A 435 -0.25 -20.19 12.04
CA ASN A 435 -0.49 -20.43 10.62
C ASN A 435 0.51 -19.65 9.76
N ALA A 436 0.59 -19.93 8.45
CA ALA A 436 1.47 -19.23 7.51
C ALA A 436 1.05 -17.75 7.31
N VAL A 437 -0.24 -17.47 7.43
CA VAL A 437 -0.84 -16.12 7.41
C VAL A 437 -1.85 -16.00 8.54
N THR A 438 -2.17 -14.77 8.91
CA THR A 438 -3.16 -14.47 9.97
C THR A 438 -4.54 -14.94 9.60
#